data_33a632eeb08209b7c8f8eee6712eb42e
#
_entry.id   33a632eeb08209b7c8f8eee6712eb42e
#
_cell.length_a   1.000
_cell.length_b   1.000
_cell.length_c   1.000
_cell.angle_alpha   90.00
_cell.angle_beta   90.00
_cell.angle_gamma   90.00
#
_symmetry.space_group_name_H-M   'P 1'
#
loop_
_entity.id
_entity.type
_entity.pdbx_description
1 polymer ?
#
loop_
_entity_poly.entity_id
_entity_poly.type
_entity_poly.pdbx_seq_one_letter_code
_entity_poly.pdbx_strand_id
1 'polypeptide(L)'
;MYALLKDGAIDKYPYSFSDLKLAHPRTSFPTSALENESIRVEYNIVEVKEVTPAKQDGHTLNQLAPALVGDEWQQQWEHVEIDYDKRRLAEYGSPESQIEFITENGLEAWQAKVAEIKSNHPKPAT
;
A
#
# COMPACT_ATOMS: atom_id res chain seq x y z
N MET A 1 6.46 -6.62 -12.29
CA MET A 1 7.09 -5.31 -12.07
C MET A 1 8.61 -5.49 -12.03
N TYR A 2 9.33 -4.42 -12.28
CA TYR A 2 10.79 -4.47 -12.42
C TYR A 2 11.45 -3.46 -11.48
N ALA A 3 12.69 -3.73 -11.11
CA ALA A 3 13.49 -2.84 -10.28
C ALA A 3 14.91 -2.74 -10.83
N LEU A 4 15.54 -1.59 -10.65
CA LEU A 4 16.94 -1.37 -11.00
C LEU A 4 17.80 -1.62 -9.75
N LEU A 5 18.85 -2.42 -9.92
CA LEU A 5 19.80 -2.70 -8.84
C LEU A 5 21.07 -1.86 -9.01
N LYS A 6 21.66 -1.50 -7.88
CA LYS A 6 22.98 -0.89 -7.81
C LYS A 6 23.73 -1.54 -6.65
N ASP A 7 24.87 -2.14 -6.95
CA ASP A 7 25.68 -2.83 -5.96
C ASP A 7 24.92 -3.92 -5.17
N GLY A 8 24.01 -4.62 -5.87
CA GLY A 8 23.21 -5.68 -5.28
C GLY A 8 22.01 -5.24 -4.46
N ALA A 9 21.72 -3.94 -4.40
CA ALA A 9 20.59 -3.38 -3.67
C ALA A 9 19.65 -2.64 -4.62
N ILE A 10 18.39 -2.46 -4.20
CA ILE A 10 17.40 -1.72 -4.99
C ILE A 10 17.82 -0.24 -5.08
N ASP A 11 18.02 0.23 -6.31
CA ASP A 11 18.30 1.63 -6.60
C ASP A 11 17.03 2.39 -6.98
N LYS A 12 16.20 1.79 -7.83
CA LYS A 12 14.92 2.39 -8.25
C LYS A 12 13.84 1.32 -8.39
N TYR A 13 12.67 1.58 -7.82
CA TYR A 13 11.49 0.73 -7.90
C TYR A 13 10.21 1.58 -7.82
N PRO A 14 9.20 1.35 -8.66
CA PRO A 14 9.23 0.50 -9.84
C PRO A 14 10.09 1.08 -10.97
N TYR A 15 10.61 0.21 -11.84
CA TYR A 15 11.44 0.60 -12.98
C TYR A 15 10.71 0.29 -14.27
N SER A 16 10.47 1.30 -15.07
CA SER A 16 9.70 1.18 -16.32
C SER A 16 10.58 1.24 -17.56
N PHE A 17 9.99 0.87 -18.69
CA PHE A 17 10.65 1.03 -19.99
C PHE A 17 11.04 2.48 -20.25
N SER A 18 10.21 3.45 -19.85
CA SER A 18 10.53 4.86 -19.98
C SER A 18 11.76 5.25 -19.16
N ASP A 19 11.90 4.68 -17.96
CA ASP A 19 13.07 4.90 -17.12
C ASP A 19 14.35 4.38 -17.79
N LEU A 20 14.27 3.20 -18.41
CA LEU A 20 15.39 2.61 -19.13
C LEU A 20 15.82 3.49 -20.30
N LYS A 21 14.87 4.01 -21.07
CA LYS A 21 15.15 4.90 -22.20
C LYS A 21 15.79 6.21 -21.74
N LEU A 22 15.32 6.77 -20.64
CA LEU A 22 15.86 8.02 -20.09
C LEU A 22 17.29 7.83 -19.56
N ALA A 23 17.58 6.67 -18.97
CA ALA A 23 18.91 6.35 -18.48
C ALA A 23 19.91 6.11 -19.60
N HIS A 24 19.44 5.66 -20.78
CA HIS A 24 20.28 5.31 -21.93
C HIS A 24 19.73 5.97 -23.22
N PRO A 25 19.76 7.30 -23.32
CA PRO A 25 19.09 8.01 -24.42
C PRO A 25 19.73 7.76 -25.80
N ARG A 26 20.95 7.25 -25.83
CA ARG A 26 21.64 6.93 -27.09
C ARG A 26 21.52 5.47 -27.51
N THR A 27 20.82 4.66 -26.70
CA THR A 27 20.62 3.24 -26.98
C THR A 27 19.19 3.02 -27.44
N SER A 28 19.03 2.29 -28.53
CA SER A 28 17.72 1.89 -29.02
C SER A 28 17.30 0.58 -28.40
N PHE A 29 16.13 0.56 -27.74
CA PHE A 29 15.60 -0.64 -27.11
C PHE A 29 14.30 -1.07 -27.79
N PRO A 30 14.04 -2.38 -27.94
CA PRO A 30 12.71 -2.84 -28.33
C PRO A 30 11.72 -2.55 -27.21
N THR A 31 10.44 -2.41 -27.56
CA THR A 31 9.40 -2.14 -26.56
C THR A 31 9.28 -3.25 -25.51
N SER A 32 9.73 -4.45 -25.84
CA SER A 32 9.75 -5.62 -24.95
C SER A 32 11.09 -5.79 -24.22
N ALA A 33 11.92 -4.75 -24.14
CA ALA A 33 13.26 -4.84 -23.53
C ALA A 33 13.22 -5.38 -22.09
N LEU A 34 12.28 -4.93 -21.27
CA LEU A 34 12.16 -5.39 -19.88
C LEU A 34 11.71 -6.84 -19.76
N GLU A 35 11.10 -7.39 -20.80
CA GLU A 35 10.69 -8.79 -20.85
C GLU A 35 11.83 -9.71 -21.27
N ASN A 36 12.94 -9.15 -21.74
CA ASN A 36 14.10 -9.89 -22.20
C ASN A 36 15.12 -10.04 -21.08
N GLU A 37 15.34 -11.29 -20.65
CA GLU A 37 16.24 -11.60 -19.55
C GLU A 37 17.68 -11.12 -19.81
N SER A 38 18.19 -11.28 -21.05
CA SER A 38 19.53 -10.86 -21.41
C SER A 38 19.72 -9.36 -21.25
N ILE A 39 18.72 -8.57 -21.64
CA ILE A 39 18.75 -7.12 -21.47
C ILE A 39 18.69 -6.75 -19.99
N ARG A 40 17.82 -7.41 -19.22
CA ARG A 40 17.73 -7.16 -17.78
C ARG A 40 19.05 -7.40 -17.07
N VAL A 41 19.70 -8.51 -17.37
CA VAL A 41 21.00 -8.85 -16.76
C VAL A 41 22.05 -7.81 -17.13
N GLU A 42 22.09 -7.39 -18.39
CA GLU A 42 23.06 -6.39 -18.87
C GLU A 42 22.93 -5.05 -18.14
N TYR A 43 21.70 -4.63 -17.85
CA TYR A 43 21.42 -3.33 -17.23
C TYR A 43 21.08 -3.41 -15.75
N ASN A 44 21.32 -4.54 -15.10
CA ASN A 44 21.07 -4.77 -13.67
C ASN A 44 19.60 -4.56 -13.29
N ILE A 45 18.69 -5.00 -14.14
CA ILE A 45 17.26 -4.96 -13.90
C ILE A 45 16.79 -6.34 -13.46
N VAL A 46 15.96 -6.39 -12.43
CA VAL A 46 15.37 -7.64 -11.93
C VAL A 46 13.87 -7.58 -11.99
N GLU A 47 13.26 -8.75 -12.19
CA GLU A 47 11.81 -8.89 -12.11
C GLU A 47 11.40 -8.99 -10.63
N VAL A 48 10.39 -8.21 -10.25
CA VAL A 48 9.84 -8.22 -8.89
C VAL A 48 8.49 -8.93 -8.92
N LYS A 49 8.36 -9.98 -8.14
CA LYS A 49 7.13 -10.74 -8.02
C LYS A 49 6.11 -9.92 -7.25
N GLU A 50 4.90 -9.82 -7.79
CA GLU A 50 3.79 -9.18 -7.10
C GLU A 50 3.31 -10.07 -5.95
N VAL A 51 3.17 -9.47 -4.77
CA VAL A 51 2.66 -10.15 -3.58
C VAL A 51 1.47 -9.37 -3.07
N THR A 52 0.32 -10.05 -2.94
CA THR A 52 -0.88 -9.46 -2.37
C THR A 52 -0.91 -9.79 -0.89
N PRO A 53 -0.72 -8.80 0.00
CA PRO A 53 -0.73 -9.05 1.43
C PRO A 53 -2.16 -9.31 1.92
N ALA A 54 -2.28 -10.07 3.01
CA ALA A 54 -3.55 -10.27 3.67
C ALA A 54 -4.04 -8.94 4.26
N LYS A 55 -5.35 -8.69 4.15
CA LYS A 55 -5.95 -7.51 4.77
C LYS A 55 -6.05 -7.72 6.28
N GLN A 56 -5.77 -6.68 7.04
CA GLN A 56 -5.92 -6.67 8.48
C GLN A 56 -6.87 -5.53 8.86
N ASP A 57 -7.91 -5.84 9.61
CA ASP A 57 -8.91 -4.84 10.01
C ASP A 57 -8.26 -3.73 10.84
N GLY A 58 -8.64 -2.50 10.54
CA GLY A 58 -8.11 -1.33 11.24
C GLY A 58 -6.69 -0.95 10.83
N HIS A 59 -6.17 -1.52 9.74
CA HIS A 59 -4.84 -1.22 9.21
C HIS A 59 -4.91 -0.85 7.73
N THR A 60 -4.00 0.03 7.31
CA THR A 60 -3.73 0.29 5.89
C THR A 60 -2.45 -0.43 5.50
N LEU A 61 -2.25 -0.58 4.19
CA LEU A 61 -1.05 -1.20 3.66
C LEU A 61 -0.11 -0.13 3.11
N ASN A 62 1.16 -0.24 3.46
CA ASN A 62 2.21 0.59 2.91
C ASN A 62 3.22 -0.31 2.18
N GLN A 63 3.49 0.00 0.91
CA GLN A 63 4.44 -0.77 0.13
C GLN A 63 5.86 -0.35 0.48
N LEU A 64 6.70 -1.33 0.81
CA LEU A 64 8.12 -1.14 1.10
C LEU A 64 8.93 -1.44 -0.15
N ALA A 65 10.25 -1.21 -0.09
CA ALA A 65 11.15 -1.62 -1.14
C ALA A 65 11.14 -3.15 -1.28
N PRO A 66 11.26 -3.70 -2.51
CA PRO A 66 11.33 -5.15 -2.69
C PRO A 66 12.49 -5.76 -1.92
N ALA A 67 12.30 -7.00 -1.48
CA ALA A 67 13.34 -7.76 -0.79
C ALA A 67 13.61 -9.07 -1.52
N LEU A 68 14.84 -9.54 -1.43
CA LEU A 68 15.25 -10.82 -1.99
C LEU A 68 14.80 -11.94 -1.05
N VAL A 69 13.94 -12.82 -1.57
CA VAL A 69 13.42 -13.98 -0.84
C VAL A 69 13.86 -15.22 -1.62
N GLY A 70 14.84 -15.95 -1.09
CA GLY A 70 15.49 -17.00 -1.86
C GLY A 70 16.21 -16.40 -3.05
N ASP A 71 15.85 -16.82 -4.27
CA ASP A 71 16.41 -16.32 -5.51
C ASP A 71 15.53 -15.31 -6.22
N GLU A 72 14.41 -14.88 -5.60
CA GLU A 72 13.44 -13.98 -6.21
C GLU A 72 13.30 -12.68 -5.45
N TRP A 73 13.18 -11.58 -6.20
CA TRP A 73 12.78 -10.29 -5.62
C TRP A 73 11.26 -10.25 -5.50
N GLN A 74 10.76 -9.91 -4.32
CA GLN A 74 9.32 -9.89 -4.03
C GLN A 74 8.92 -8.56 -3.41
N GLN A 75 7.69 -8.12 -3.73
CA GLN A 75 7.10 -6.95 -3.09
C GLN A 75 6.98 -7.17 -1.59
N GLN A 76 7.27 -6.12 -0.83
CA GLN A 76 7.13 -6.14 0.62
C GLN A 76 6.09 -5.11 1.05
N TRP A 77 5.31 -5.47 2.05
CA TRP A 77 4.23 -4.64 2.56
C TRP A 77 4.29 -4.59 4.07
N GLU A 78 3.90 -3.46 4.65
CA GLU A 78 3.71 -3.35 6.08
C GLU A 78 2.27 -2.95 6.40
N HIS A 79 1.77 -3.44 7.53
CA HIS A 79 0.47 -3.05 8.04
C HIS A 79 0.67 -1.86 8.97
N VAL A 80 0.01 -0.74 8.63
CA VAL A 80 0.08 0.48 9.44
C VAL A 80 -1.27 0.68 10.11
N GLU A 81 -1.28 0.73 11.44
CA GLU A 81 -2.50 0.92 12.20
C GLU A 81 -3.14 2.27 11.90
N ILE A 82 -4.45 2.25 11.65
CA ILE A 82 -5.23 3.47 11.46
C ILE A 82 -5.56 4.03 12.85
N ASP A 83 -5.37 5.34 13.04
CA ASP A 83 -5.70 6.00 14.30
C ASP A 83 -7.14 5.73 14.73
N TYR A 84 -7.36 5.52 16.04
CA TYR A 84 -8.67 5.21 16.59
C TYR A 84 -9.69 6.30 16.27
N ASP A 85 -9.27 7.57 16.23
CA ASP A 85 -10.14 8.71 15.89
C ASP A 85 -10.70 8.57 14.49
N LYS A 86 -9.87 8.21 13.52
CA LYS A 86 -10.28 8.03 12.12
C LYS A 86 -11.23 6.84 11.97
N ARG A 87 -10.95 5.76 12.70
CA ARG A 87 -11.83 4.57 12.68
C ARG A 87 -13.19 4.88 13.27
N ARG A 88 -13.23 5.61 14.38
CA ARG A 88 -14.49 6.06 14.99
C ARG A 88 -15.28 6.98 14.06
N LEU A 89 -14.58 7.94 13.44
CA LEU A 89 -15.20 8.89 12.53
C LEU A 89 -15.85 8.20 11.33
N ALA A 90 -15.19 7.19 10.78
CA ALA A 90 -15.73 6.40 9.67
C ALA A 90 -17.03 5.69 10.06
N GLU A 91 -17.14 5.18 11.28
CA GLU A 91 -18.35 4.51 11.77
C GLU A 91 -19.47 5.49 12.18
N TYR A 92 -19.10 6.69 12.64
CA TYR A 92 -20.11 7.71 12.94
C TYR A 92 -20.86 8.15 11.69
N GLY A 93 -20.22 8.16 10.54
CA GLY A 93 -20.79 8.63 9.28
C GLY A 93 -20.75 10.15 9.16
N SER A 94 -21.38 10.67 8.11
CA SER A 94 -21.48 12.11 7.88
C SER A 94 -22.37 12.79 8.92
N PRO A 95 -22.20 14.11 9.15
CA PRO A 95 -23.12 14.84 10.05
C PRO A 95 -24.58 14.69 9.66
N GLU A 96 -24.88 14.64 8.37
CA GLU A 96 -26.23 14.44 7.87
C GLU A 96 -26.80 13.08 8.27
N SER A 97 -26.00 12.02 8.12
CA SER A 97 -26.37 10.66 8.54
C SER A 97 -26.58 10.57 10.05
N GLN A 98 -25.77 11.27 10.83
CA GLN A 98 -25.90 11.32 12.29
C GLN A 98 -27.22 11.98 12.70
N ILE A 99 -27.55 13.10 12.08
CA ILE A 99 -28.81 13.83 12.34
C ILE A 99 -30.00 12.97 11.96
N GLU A 100 -29.97 12.32 10.81
CA GLU A 100 -31.02 11.42 10.36
C GLU A 100 -31.22 10.27 11.36
N PHE A 101 -30.16 9.66 11.83
CA PHE A 101 -30.25 8.59 12.82
C PHE A 101 -30.90 9.06 14.11
N ILE A 102 -30.54 10.24 14.61
CA ILE A 102 -31.12 10.83 15.82
C ILE A 102 -32.59 11.13 15.62
N THR A 103 -32.95 11.66 14.46
CA THR A 103 -34.34 11.99 14.11
C THR A 103 -35.20 10.74 14.07
N GLU A 104 -34.71 9.65 13.51
CA GLU A 104 -35.46 8.41 13.37
C GLU A 104 -35.50 7.56 14.64
N ASN A 105 -34.40 7.53 15.41
CA ASN A 105 -34.21 6.59 16.52
C ASN A 105 -34.10 7.25 17.90
N GLY A 106 -33.91 8.57 17.94
CA GLY A 106 -33.78 9.32 19.18
C GLY A 106 -32.32 9.45 19.65
N LEU A 107 -32.09 10.43 20.54
CA LEU A 107 -30.76 10.75 21.04
C LEU A 107 -30.18 9.62 21.89
N GLU A 108 -31.01 8.95 22.70
CA GLU A 108 -30.51 7.83 23.53
C GLU A 108 -29.95 6.70 22.70
N ALA A 109 -30.60 6.35 21.58
CA ALA A 109 -30.12 5.34 20.65
C ALA A 109 -28.78 5.75 20.01
N TRP A 110 -28.63 7.03 19.69
CA TRP A 110 -27.39 7.57 19.16
C TRP A 110 -26.27 7.50 20.20
N GLN A 111 -26.54 7.87 21.44
CA GLN A 111 -25.56 7.78 22.51
C GLN A 111 -25.09 6.34 22.76
N ALA A 112 -26.02 5.37 22.68
CA ALA A 112 -25.68 3.95 22.81
C ALA A 112 -24.79 3.49 21.65
N LYS A 113 -25.11 3.93 20.43
CA LYS A 113 -24.30 3.63 19.25
C LYS A 113 -22.89 4.21 19.34
N VAL A 114 -22.76 5.45 19.80
CA VAL A 114 -21.46 6.10 20.01
C VAL A 114 -20.64 5.34 21.06
N ALA A 115 -21.25 4.92 22.16
CA ALA A 115 -20.58 4.14 23.19
C ALA A 115 -20.07 2.81 22.65
N GLU A 116 -20.85 2.13 21.80
CA GLU A 116 -20.43 0.88 21.14
C GLU A 116 -19.24 1.12 20.21
N ILE A 117 -19.30 2.17 19.38
CA ILE A 117 -18.21 2.52 18.46
C ILE A 117 -16.92 2.81 19.23
N LYS A 118 -17.00 3.57 20.31
CA LYS A 118 -15.84 3.87 21.17
C LYS A 118 -15.27 2.62 21.81
N SER A 119 -16.13 1.67 22.18
CA SER A 119 -15.72 0.38 22.75
C SER A 119 -14.98 -0.48 21.72
N ASN A 120 -15.45 -0.45 20.45
CA ASN A 120 -14.84 -1.21 19.36
C ASN A 120 -13.51 -0.61 18.89
N HIS A 121 -13.32 0.70 19.09
CA HIS A 121 -12.09 1.42 18.73
C HIS A 121 -11.58 2.22 19.94
N PRO A 122 -11.04 1.52 20.97
CA PRO A 122 -10.63 2.19 22.19
C PRO A 122 -9.44 3.12 21.96
N LYS A 123 -9.39 4.16 22.79
CA LYS A 123 -8.25 5.06 22.82
C LYS A 123 -7.03 4.30 23.32
N PRO A 124 -5.86 4.40 22.65
CA PRO A 124 -4.66 3.74 23.13
C PRO A 124 -4.30 4.17 24.53
N ALA A 125 -3.84 3.22 25.35
CA ALA A 125 -3.30 3.53 26.66
C ALA A 125 -1.97 4.28 26.45
N THR A 126 -1.83 5.44 27.08
CA THR A 126 -0.60 6.25 27.03
C THR A 126 0.29 5.96 28.20
#